data_a5c5e8159b67eaaae8ebc6086416f12c
#
_entry.id   a5c5e8159b67eaaae8ebc6086416f12c
#
_cell.length_a   1.000
_cell.length_b   1.000
_cell.length_c   1.000
_cell.angle_alpha   90.00
_cell.angle_beta   90.00
_cell.angle_gamma   90.00
#
_symmetry.space_group_name_H-M   'P 1'
#
loop_
_entity.id
_entity.type
_entity.pdbx_description
1 polymer ?
#
loop_
_entity_poly.entity_id
_entity_poly.type
_entity_poly.pdbx_seq_one_letter_code
_entity_poly.pdbx_strand_id
1 'polypeptide(L)'
;MNDHRPPGADANVYLWDRSGPVDEEIATLEQTLRPLRHRPRSPVRAPLAFARTPPPAGPALAAAAAVIILASVAAIVVNRSASPAPGWGVAAVYGAAVTRDGALVSGATLPVGGWLETGEDARVEVSVADLGVVTVYERSRVSLAAATSEEQRLRLGHGRIEAFITAPPRLFFVETAAVVAVDLGCAYTLDADAEGNGTLAVTFGAVALEANGLVSTVPADGVCRVSADRGPGTPYFADCRPELEASLAAIDAGDHGHDTLDVVLDAARPRDTLTLWHLLFKVDEASRGRVFERMVALSGLPPGVTRDGVLRLHARMLDGWWSALERSW
;
A
#
# COMPACT_ATOMS: atom_id res chain seq x y z
N MET A 1 -16.83 -45.61 -25.67
CA MET A 1 -15.98 -44.43 -25.81
C MET A 1 -16.90 -43.21 -25.81
N ASN A 2 -17.26 -42.77 -24.58
CA ASN A 2 -18.16 -41.63 -24.35
C ASN A 2 -17.31 -40.43 -23.97
N ASP A 3 -17.32 -39.47 -24.90
CA ASP A 3 -16.66 -38.18 -24.78
C ASP A 3 -17.53 -37.30 -23.85
N HIS A 4 -17.15 -37.18 -22.57
CA HIS A 4 -17.77 -36.26 -21.61
C HIS A 4 -16.97 -34.97 -21.60
N ARG A 5 -17.30 -34.06 -22.54
CA ARG A 5 -16.87 -32.66 -22.51
C ARG A 5 -17.78 -31.90 -21.53
N PRO A 6 -17.25 -31.16 -20.54
CA PRO A 6 -18.08 -30.40 -19.62
C PRO A 6 -18.82 -29.27 -20.35
N PRO A 7 -20.11 -29.03 -20.03
CA PRO A 7 -20.86 -27.90 -20.60
C PRO A 7 -20.35 -26.60 -19.98
N GLY A 8 -19.72 -25.73 -20.77
CA GLY A 8 -19.26 -24.41 -20.33
C GLY A 8 -18.07 -23.82 -21.09
N ALA A 9 -17.39 -24.61 -21.92
CA ALA A 9 -16.20 -24.12 -22.66
C ALA A 9 -16.53 -23.24 -23.87
N ASP A 10 -17.75 -23.30 -24.41
CA ASP A 10 -18.09 -22.63 -25.66
C ASP A 10 -18.75 -21.25 -25.48
N ALA A 11 -19.17 -20.89 -24.26
CA ALA A 11 -19.89 -19.62 -24.00
C ALA A 11 -19.00 -18.36 -24.06
N ASN A 12 -17.69 -18.50 -23.93
CA ASN A 12 -16.78 -17.34 -23.88
C ASN A 12 -15.99 -17.10 -25.17
N VAL A 13 -16.12 -17.95 -26.18
CA VAL A 13 -15.34 -17.84 -27.42
C VAL A 13 -15.72 -16.58 -28.21
N TYR A 14 -16.97 -16.18 -28.20
CA TYR A 14 -17.46 -14.96 -28.86
C TYR A 14 -16.81 -13.67 -28.32
N LEU A 15 -16.44 -13.62 -27.05
CA LEU A 15 -15.81 -12.45 -26.43
C LEU A 15 -14.40 -12.16 -26.97
N TRP A 16 -13.69 -13.19 -27.44
CA TRP A 16 -12.28 -13.06 -27.82
C TRP A 16 -12.03 -13.01 -29.32
N ASP A 17 -12.73 -13.81 -30.09
CA ASP A 17 -12.51 -13.92 -31.53
C ASP A 17 -13.78 -13.74 -32.39
N ARG A 18 -14.94 -13.49 -31.75
CA ARG A 18 -16.26 -13.35 -32.36
C ARG A 18 -16.72 -14.60 -33.10
N SER A 19 -16.21 -15.77 -32.78
CA SER A 19 -16.67 -17.05 -33.27
C SER A 19 -17.60 -17.72 -32.28
N GLY A 20 -18.64 -18.38 -32.73
CA GLY A 20 -19.62 -19.06 -31.87
C GLY A 20 -20.99 -18.37 -31.80
N PRO A 21 -21.93 -18.92 -31.00
CA PRO A 21 -23.27 -18.36 -30.85
C PRO A 21 -23.19 -17.03 -30.09
N VAL A 22 -23.90 -16.03 -30.61
CA VAL A 22 -23.98 -14.68 -30.00
C VAL A 22 -24.85 -14.74 -28.76
N ASP A 23 -24.31 -14.30 -27.62
CA ASP A 23 -25.07 -14.10 -26.39
C ASP A 23 -25.92 -12.84 -26.51
N GLU A 24 -27.23 -12.93 -26.22
CA GLU A 24 -28.20 -11.83 -26.35
C GLU A 24 -27.85 -10.63 -25.47
N GLU A 25 -27.28 -10.85 -24.27
CA GLU A 25 -26.87 -9.77 -23.37
C GLU A 25 -25.66 -9.03 -23.93
N ILE A 26 -24.69 -9.76 -24.49
CA ILE A 26 -23.50 -9.17 -25.13
C ILE A 26 -23.88 -8.40 -26.39
N ALA A 27 -24.80 -8.91 -27.20
CA ALA A 27 -25.31 -8.20 -28.37
C ALA A 27 -25.99 -6.86 -27.99
N THR A 28 -26.75 -6.85 -26.92
CA THR A 28 -27.42 -5.65 -26.39
C THR A 28 -26.41 -4.62 -25.87
N LEU A 29 -25.36 -5.07 -25.17
CA LEU A 29 -24.24 -4.23 -24.72
C LEU A 29 -23.44 -3.65 -25.88
N GLU A 30 -23.13 -4.44 -26.90
CA GLU A 30 -22.43 -3.97 -28.12
C GLU A 30 -23.26 -2.91 -28.85
N GLN A 31 -24.59 -3.08 -28.93
CA GLN A 31 -25.48 -2.12 -29.55
C GLN A 31 -25.53 -0.80 -28.77
N THR A 32 -25.53 -0.87 -27.43
CA THR A 32 -25.54 0.29 -26.55
C THR A 32 -24.21 1.06 -26.62
N LEU A 33 -23.10 0.38 -26.76
CA LEU A 33 -21.75 0.98 -26.84
C LEU A 33 -21.35 1.41 -28.26
N ARG A 34 -22.11 1.02 -29.29
CA ARG A 34 -21.83 1.35 -30.70
C ARG A 34 -21.66 2.86 -30.98
N PRO A 35 -22.37 3.79 -30.33
CA PRO A 35 -22.16 5.23 -30.52
C PRO A 35 -20.81 5.74 -30.00
N LEU A 36 -20.19 5.02 -29.03
CA LEU A 36 -18.91 5.36 -28.40
C LEU A 36 -17.70 4.81 -29.16
N ARG A 37 -17.92 4.08 -30.25
CA ARG A 37 -16.84 3.50 -31.06
C ARG A 37 -16.00 4.60 -31.70
N HIS A 38 -14.72 4.63 -31.37
CA HIS A 38 -13.76 5.54 -32.00
C HIS A 38 -13.75 5.34 -33.53
N ARG A 39 -14.13 6.36 -34.29
CA ARG A 39 -13.99 6.40 -35.75
C ARG A 39 -12.65 7.08 -36.06
N PRO A 40 -11.63 6.37 -36.53
CA PRO A 40 -10.43 7.03 -36.98
C PRO A 40 -10.78 7.95 -38.15
N ARG A 41 -10.58 9.26 -37.97
CA ARG A 41 -10.67 10.22 -39.05
C ARG A 41 -9.50 9.95 -39.98
N SER A 42 -9.80 9.52 -41.20
CA SER A 42 -8.80 9.43 -42.22
C SER A 42 -8.17 10.81 -42.42
N PRO A 43 -6.83 10.92 -42.42
CA PRO A 43 -6.21 12.20 -42.73
C PRO A 43 -6.57 12.59 -44.17
N VAL A 44 -7.32 13.67 -44.33
CA VAL A 44 -7.55 14.29 -45.62
C VAL A 44 -6.17 14.73 -46.14
N ARG A 45 -5.62 13.99 -47.12
CA ARG A 45 -4.47 14.46 -47.85
C ARG A 45 -4.93 15.64 -48.69
N ALA A 46 -4.62 16.84 -48.22
CA ALA A 46 -4.68 18.03 -49.04
C ALA A 46 -3.68 17.88 -50.20
N PRO A 47 -4.04 18.19 -51.44
CA PRO A 47 -3.09 18.18 -52.56
C PRO A 47 -1.96 19.14 -52.25
N LEU A 48 -0.71 18.69 -52.35
CA LEU A 48 0.46 19.54 -52.24
C LEU A 48 0.43 20.52 -53.41
N ALA A 49 -0.09 21.72 -53.19
CA ALA A 49 0.13 22.82 -54.09
C ALA A 49 1.63 23.17 -54.04
N PHE A 50 2.30 23.00 -55.17
CA PHE A 50 3.68 23.45 -55.31
C PHE A 50 3.73 24.96 -55.05
N ALA A 51 4.18 25.31 -53.87
CA ALA A 51 4.42 26.69 -53.50
C ALA A 51 5.54 27.22 -54.39
N ARG A 52 5.26 28.33 -55.11
CA ARG A 52 6.28 29.13 -55.77
C ARG A 52 7.35 29.49 -54.74
N THR A 53 8.62 29.24 -55.05
CA THR A 53 9.75 29.66 -54.25
C THR A 53 9.66 31.14 -53.97
N PRO A 54 9.60 31.57 -52.69
CA PRO A 54 9.67 32.99 -52.34
C PRO A 54 11.07 33.53 -52.69
N PRO A 55 11.18 34.79 -53.00
CA PRO A 55 12.48 35.41 -53.24
C PRO A 55 13.37 35.29 -52.00
N PRO A 56 14.72 35.29 -52.12
CA PRO A 56 15.61 35.05 -51.02
C PRO A 56 15.35 36.14 -49.94
N ALA A 57 14.87 35.65 -48.77
CA ALA A 57 14.67 36.50 -47.58
C ALA A 57 16.03 37.03 -47.14
N GLY A 58 16.15 38.33 -47.07
CA GLY A 58 17.38 38.98 -46.63
C GLY A 58 17.74 38.57 -45.18
N PRO A 59 19.00 38.74 -44.75
CA PRO A 59 19.51 38.27 -43.46
C PRO A 59 18.70 38.74 -42.24
N ALA A 60 17.94 39.81 -42.37
CA ALA A 60 17.06 40.32 -41.32
C ALA A 60 15.86 39.42 -41.00
N LEU A 61 15.27 38.67 -42.00
CA LEU A 61 14.16 37.74 -41.79
C LEU A 61 14.65 36.42 -41.19
N ALA A 62 15.85 35.97 -41.54
CA ALA A 62 16.47 34.80 -40.94
C ALA A 62 16.80 35.01 -39.45
N ALA A 63 17.25 36.22 -39.07
CA ALA A 63 17.51 36.59 -37.69
C ALA A 63 16.21 36.63 -36.84
N ALA A 64 15.12 37.17 -37.41
CA ALA A 64 13.83 37.21 -36.70
C ALA A 64 13.25 35.79 -36.46
N ALA A 65 13.36 34.88 -37.43
CA ALA A 65 12.93 33.48 -37.27
C ALA A 65 13.76 32.75 -36.21
N ALA A 66 15.07 32.98 -36.15
CA ALA A 66 15.96 32.39 -35.12
C ALA A 66 15.61 32.88 -33.71
N VAL A 67 15.30 34.15 -33.55
CA VAL A 67 14.86 34.73 -32.26
C VAL A 67 13.53 34.14 -31.81
N ILE A 68 12.55 33.94 -32.71
CA ILE A 68 11.26 33.34 -32.38
C ILE A 68 11.44 31.88 -32.00
N ILE A 69 12.31 31.14 -32.67
CA ILE A 69 12.59 29.73 -32.33
C ILE A 69 13.30 29.64 -30.98
N LEU A 70 14.28 30.47 -30.71
CA LEU A 70 14.99 30.55 -29.42
C LEU A 70 14.04 30.93 -28.28
N ALA A 71 13.19 31.93 -28.50
CA ALA A 71 12.18 32.33 -27.52
C ALA A 71 11.13 31.22 -27.27
N SER A 72 10.71 30.50 -28.31
CA SER A 72 9.80 29.36 -28.19
C SER A 72 10.45 28.18 -27.45
N VAL A 73 11.70 27.87 -27.74
CA VAL A 73 12.47 26.85 -27.04
C VAL A 73 12.70 27.25 -25.58
N ALA A 74 13.06 28.52 -25.32
CA ALA A 74 13.21 29.01 -23.96
C ALA A 74 11.87 28.98 -23.20
N ALA A 75 10.76 29.37 -23.84
CA ALA A 75 9.43 29.26 -23.23
C ALA A 75 9.03 27.80 -22.94
N ILE A 76 9.36 26.86 -23.82
CA ILE A 76 9.12 25.41 -23.60
C ILE A 76 10.00 24.88 -22.47
N VAL A 77 11.28 25.30 -22.41
CA VAL A 77 12.19 24.89 -21.33
C VAL A 77 11.74 25.47 -20.00
N VAL A 78 11.39 26.77 -19.95
CA VAL A 78 10.87 27.41 -18.74
C VAL A 78 9.55 26.78 -18.30
N ASN A 79 8.64 26.47 -19.24
CA ASN A 79 7.36 25.85 -18.93
C ASN A 79 7.51 24.37 -18.50
N ARG A 80 8.54 23.65 -19.02
CA ARG A 80 8.90 22.32 -18.51
C ARG A 80 9.57 22.36 -17.14
N SER A 81 10.29 23.43 -16.84
CA SER A 81 10.87 23.68 -15.50
C SER A 81 9.81 24.11 -14.48
N ALA A 82 8.64 24.54 -14.94
CA ALA A 82 7.48 24.90 -14.13
C ALA A 82 6.46 23.77 -13.97
N SER A 83 6.78 22.53 -14.39
CA SER A 83 5.99 21.38 -13.94
C SER A 83 6.08 21.34 -12.42
N PRO A 84 4.94 21.40 -11.69
CA PRO A 84 4.98 21.33 -10.24
C PRO A 84 5.79 20.09 -9.85
N ALA A 85 6.72 20.26 -8.91
CA ALA A 85 7.48 19.13 -8.39
C ALA A 85 6.49 18.03 -7.96
N PRO A 86 6.79 16.75 -8.25
CA PRO A 86 5.92 15.67 -7.82
C PRO A 86 5.68 15.79 -6.31
N GLY A 87 4.43 15.73 -5.89
CA GLY A 87 4.07 15.95 -4.50
C GLY A 87 2.61 15.61 -4.23
N TRP A 88 2.23 15.69 -2.95
CA TRP A 88 0.88 15.44 -2.48
C TRP A 88 0.15 16.75 -2.18
N GLY A 89 -1.12 16.82 -2.54
CA GLY A 89 -1.98 17.98 -2.24
C GLY A 89 -2.36 18.02 -0.75
N VAL A 90 -2.28 19.21 -0.14
CA VAL A 90 -2.79 19.46 1.21
C VAL A 90 -4.28 19.79 1.09
N ALA A 91 -5.15 18.84 1.42
CA ALA A 91 -6.60 19.00 1.29
C ALA A 91 -7.16 19.96 2.34
N ALA A 92 -6.75 19.81 3.60
CA ALA A 92 -7.22 20.64 4.69
C ALA A 92 -6.15 20.82 5.77
N VAL A 93 -6.15 21.99 6.42
CA VAL A 93 -5.31 22.29 7.59
C VAL A 93 -6.22 22.83 8.69
N TYR A 94 -6.21 22.18 9.84
CA TYR A 94 -6.89 22.57 11.06
C TYR A 94 -5.84 22.89 12.12
N GLY A 95 -5.89 24.05 12.71
CA GLY A 95 -4.88 24.52 13.66
C GLY A 95 -3.57 24.95 12.99
N ALA A 96 -2.47 24.93 13.73
CA ALA A 96 -1.17 25.42 13.27
C ALA A 96 -0.31 24.27 12.73
N ALA A 97 0.10 24.37 11.47
CA ALA A 97 1.08 23.48 10.87
C ALA A 97 2.14 24.27 10.11
N VAL A 98 3.36 23.76 10.08
CA VAL A 98 4.51 24.44 9.45
C VAL A 98 5.25 23.51 8.50
N THR A 99 5.90 24.13 7.51
CA THR A 99 6.82 23.48 6.58
C THR A 99 8.14 24.25 6.58
N ARG A 100 9.09 23.86 5.73
CA ARG A 100 10.32 24.62 5.51
C ARG A 100 10.03 26.08 5.10
N ASP A 101 8.98 26.31 4.33
CA ASP A 101 8.65 27.59 3.71
C ASP A 101 7.74 28.46 4.60
N GLY A 102 7.41 28.01 5.81
CA GLY A 102 6.57 28.72 6.77
C GLY A 102 5.26 28.01 7.08
N ALA A 103 4.22 28.79 7.41
CA ALA A 103 2.91 28.23 7.77
C ALA A 103 2.28 27.47 6.60
N LEU A 104 1.80 26.25 6.88
CA LEU A 104 1.09 25.43 5.91
C LEU A 104 -0.36 25.91 5.77
N VAL A 105 -0.85 25.93 4.55
CA VAL A 105 -2.24 26.30 4.23
C VAL A 105 -2.91 25.22 3.36
N SER A 106 -4.23 25.14 3.44
CA SER A 106 -5.02 24.26 2.56
C SER A 106 -4.83 24.65 1.10
N GLY A 107 -4.76 23.67 0.21
CA GLY A 107 -4.47 23.85 -1.21
C GLY A 107 -2.99 23.93 -1.55
N ALA A 108 -2.09 23.93 -0.56
CA ALA A 108 -0.65 23.80 -0.77
C ALA A 108 -0.28 22.43 -1.33
N THR A 109 0.96 22.29 -1.80
CA THR A 109 1.53 20.98 -2.19
C THR A 109 2.69 20.67 -1.26
N LEU A 110 2.72 19.46 -0.73
CA LEU A 110 3.88 18.88 -0.04
C LEU A 110 4.76 18.22 -1.11
N PRO A 111 5.91 18.83 -1.47
CA PRO A 111 6.77 18.29 -2.52
C PRO A 111 7.57 17.08 -2.00
N VAL A 112 8.06 16.24 -2.91
CA VAL A 112 9.04 15.20 -2.57
C VAL A 112 10.29 15.84 -1.95
N GLY A 113 10.74 15.29 -0.82
CA GLY A 113 11.80 15.85 0.04
C GLY A 113 11.30 16.95 0.98
N GLY A 114 10.04 17.39 0.85
CA GLY A 114 9.40 18.32 1.79
C GLY A 114 8.95 17.62 3.06
N TRP A 115 8.73 18.39 4.11
CA TRP A 115 8.20 17.94 5.39
C TRP A 115 7.11 18.90 5.88
N LEU A 116 6.25 18.39 6.74
CA LEU A 116 5.32 19.19 7.52
C LEU A 116 5.34 18.74 8.98
N GLU A 117 5.04 19.66 9.87
CA GLU A 117 4.94 19.44 11.31
C GLU A 117 3.68 20.12 11.83
N THR A 118 2.88 19.37 12.59
CA THR A 118 1.65 19.84 13.22
C THR A 118 1.90 20.28 14.66
N GLY A 119 1.30 21.40 15.04
CA GLY A 119 1.32 21.91 16.41
C GLY A 119 0.39 21.11 17.34
N GLU A 120 0.22 21.64 18.56
CA GLU A 120 -0.82 21.17 19.47
C GLU A 120 -2.20 21.47 18.87
N ASP A 121 -3.16 20.59 19.06
CA ASP A 121 -4.53 20.72 18.55
C ASP A 121 -4.62 20.90 17.02
N ALA A 122 -3.58 20.52 16.25
CA ALA A 122 -3.56 20.63 14.82
C ALA A 122 -3.79 19.29 14.11
N ARG A 123 -4.39 19.37 12.92
CA ARG A 123 -4.59 18.22 12.03
C ARG A 123 -4.42 18.66 10.59
N VAL A 124 -3.73 17.86 9.79
CA VAL A 124 -3.54 18.10 8.36
C VAL A 124 -4.02 16.90 7.57
N GLU A 125 -4.84 17.12 6.56
CA GLU A 125 -5.26 16.10 5.61
C GLU A 125 -4.48 16.26 4.31
N VAL A 126 -3.77 15.21 3.90
CA VAL A 126 -2.94 15.17 2.71
C VAL A 126 -3.49 14.13 1.74
N SER A 127 -3.77 14.55 0.51
CA SER A 127 -4.24 13.64 -0.55
C SER A 127 -3.06 12.91 -1.18
N VAL A 128 -3.09 11.59 -1.16
CA VAL A 128 -2.10 10.71 -1.77
C VAL A 128 -2.53 10.44 -3.22
N ALA A 129 -2.16 11.32 -4.14
CA ALA A 129 -2.62 11.29 -5.53
C ALA A 129 -4.16 11.09 -5.60
N ASP A 130 -4.62 10.08 -6.35
CA ASP A 130 -5.99 9.58 -6.45
C ASP A 130 -6.25 8.30 -5.63
N LEU A 131 -5.29 7.94 -4.76
CA LEU A 131 -5.27 6.66 -4.04
C LEU A 131 -5.91 6.73 -2.66
N GLY A 132 -6.00 7.92 -2.06
CA GLY A 132 -6.55 8.07 -0.72
C GLY A 132 -6.09 9.32 0.01
N VAL A 133 -6.22 9.29 1.33
CA VAL A 133 -5.91 10.41 2.22
C VAL A 133 -5.09 9.91 3.41
N VAL A 134 -4.12 10.71 3.81
CA VAL A 134 -3.42 10.59 5.08
C VAL A 134 -3.77 11.79 5.96
N THR A 135 -4.28 11.50 7.15
CA THR A 135 -4.50 12.50 8.20
C THR A 135 -3.29 12.48 9.14
N VAL A 136 -2.63 13.63 9.27
CA VAL A 136 -1.52 13.84 10.20
C VAL A 136 -2.08 14.54 11.43
N TYR A 137 -2.01 13.90 12.60
CA TYR A 137 -2.54 14.42 13.86
C TYR A 137 -1.58 15.40 14.54
N GLU A 138 -1.98 15.90 15.68
CA GLU A 138 -1.19 16.86 16.47
C GLU A 138 0.21 16.33 16.83
N ARG A 139 1.16 17.26 17.03
CA ARG A 139 2.54 16.96 17.45
C ARG A 139 3.22 15.90 16.59
N SER A 140 2.92 15.91 15.30
CA SER A 140 3.44 14.93 14.35
C SER A 140 4.34 15.57 13.30
N ARG A 141 5.38 14.86 12.90
CA ARG A 141 6.29 15.26 11.84
C ARG A 141 6.33 14.20 10.75
N VAL A 142 5.99 14.60 9.55
CA VAL A 142 6.06 13.73 8.36
C VAL A 142 6.85 14.37 7.24
N SER A 143 7.43 13.54 6.36
CA SER A 143 8.08 13.99 5.14
C SER A 143 7.72 13.09 3.97
N LEU A 144 7.59 13.67 2.78
CA LEU A 144 7.29 12.95 1.56
C LEU A 144 8.59 12.43 0.93
N ALA A 145 8.79 11.12 0.92
CA ALA A 145 10.01 10.50 0.39
C ALA A 145 9.89 10.16 -1.10
N ALA A 146 8.72 9.71 -1.56
CA ALA A 146 8.45 9.43 -2.96
C ALA A 146 6.98 9.69 -3.32
N ALA A 147 6.75 10.16 -4.55
CA ALA A 147 5.41 10.38 -5.13
C ALA A 147 5.48 10.07 -6.64
N THR A 148 5.53 8.78 -6.97
CA THR A 148 5.60 8.27 -8.35
C THR A 148 4.40 7.36 -8.65
N SER A 149 4.22 6.95 -9.90
CA SER A 149 3.20 5.96 -10.27
C SER A 149 3.46 4.56 -9.69
N GLU A 150 4.69 4.26 -9.28
CA GLU A 150 5.11 2.94 -8.80
C GLU A 150 5.34 2.92 -7.28
N GLU A 151 5.50 4.10 -6.67
CA GLU A 151 5.79 4.21 -5.24
C GLU A 151 5.27 5.54 -4.67
N GLN A 152 4.47 5.42 -3.61
CA GLN A 152 4.02 6.52 -2.76
C GLN A 152 4.59 6.27 -1.35
N ARG A 153 5.54 7.08 -0.90
CA ARG A 153 6.25 6.85 0.36
C ARG A 153 6.25 8.06 1.25
N LEU A 154 5.64 7.91 2.42
CA LEU A 154 5.69 8.87 3.51
C LEU A 154 6.70 8.40 4.56
N ARG A 155 7.39 9.33 5.20
CA ARG A 155 8.21 9.05 6.37
C ARG A 155 7.58 9.73 7.58
N LEU A 156 7.21 8.94 8.59
CA LEU A 156 6.74 9.42 9.89
C LEU A 156 7.93 9.52 10.83
N GLY A 157 8.37 10.75 11.13
CA GLY A 157 9.47 11.01 12.05
C GLY A 157 9.04 10.80 13.49
N HIS A 158 7.87 11.29 13.88
CA HIS A 158 7.19 11.05 15.15
C HIS A 158 5.73 11.50 15.07
N GLY A 159 4.92 11.07 16.02
CA GLY A 159 3.52 11.44 16.16
C GLY A 159 2.59 10.36 15.62
N ARG A 160 1.42 10.78 15.13
CA ARG A 160 0.33 9.88 14.69
C ARG A 160 -0.15 10.26 13.31
N ILE A 161 -0.35 9.25 12.50
CA ILE A 161 -1.08 9.36 11.23
C ILE A 161 -2.23 8.36 11.19
N GLU A 162 -3.27 8.70 10.43
CA GLU A 162 -4.30 7.78 9.98
C GLU A 162 -4.27 7.77 8.45
N ALA A 163 -4.17 6.60 7.86
CA ALA A 163 -4.16 6.41 6.42
C ALA A 163 -5.42 5.66 5.98
N PHE A 164 -6.08 6.18 4.95
CA PHE A 164 -7.14 5.50 4.22
C PHE A 164 -6.73 5.42 2.76
N ILE A 165 -6.30 4.23 2.32
CA ILE A 165 -5.67 4.01 1.02
C ILE A 165 -6.40 2.90 0.27
N THR A 166 -6.78 3.19 -0.99
CA THR A 166 -7.44 2.25 -1.90
C THR A 166 -6.52 1.86 -3.07
N ALA A 167 -5.21 1.85 -2.81
CA ALA A 167 -4.19 1.51 -3.79
C ALA A 167 -4.05 -0.02 -4.00
N PRO A 168 -3.48 -0.45 -5.12
CA PRO A 168 -2.96 -1.81 -5.22
C PRO A 168 -1.96 -2.11 -4.12
N PRO A 169 -1.88 -3.37 -3.64
CA PRO A 169 -0.89 -3.77 -2.64
C PRO A 169 0.53 -3.34 -3.00
N ARG A 170 1.29 -2.86 -2.00
CA ARG A 170 2.70 -2.48 -2.12
C ARG A 170 2.96 -1.24 -3.01
N LEU A 171 1.99 -0.35 -3.14
CA LEU A 171 2.16 0.94 -3.79
C LEU A 171 2.35 2.07 -2.79
N PHE A 172 1.71 1.98 -1.62
CA PHE A 172 1.83 2.96 -0.54
C PHE A 172 2.64 2.41 0.63
N PHE A 173 3.54 3.25 1.16
CA PHE A 173 4.46 2.89 2.23
C PHE A 173 4.54 4.01 3.27
N VAL A 174 4.59 3.64 4.55
CA VAL A 174 4.97 4.56 5.62
C VAL A 174 6.21 4.04 6.32
N GLU A 175 7.28 4.81 6.26
CA GLU A 175 8.56 4.51 6.87
C GLU A 175 8.65 5.23 8.23
N THR A 176 9.05 4.51 9.27
CA THR A 176 9.45 5.05 10.58
C THR A 176 10.92 4.80 10.82
N ALA A 177 11.46 5.19 11.97
CA ALA A 177 12.84 4.86 12.32
C ALA A 177 13.07 3.35 12.49
N ALA A 178 12.03 2.56 12.81
CA ALA A 178 12.15 1.15 13.15
C ALA A 178 11.57 0.20 12.09
N VAL A 179 10.54 0.58 11.36
CA VAL A 179 9.82 -0.31 10.43
C VAL A 179 9.37 0.43 9.18
N VAL A 180 9.08 -0.35 8.14
CA VAL A 180 8.30 0.09 6.98
C VAL A 180 6.92 -0.56 7.06
N ALA A 181 5.87 0.24 7.17
CA ALA A 181 4.49 -0.19 7.01
C ALA A 181 4.15 -0.23 5.51
N VAL A 182 3.87 -1.42 5.01
CA VAL A 182 3.52 -1.70 3.61
C VAL A 182 2.02 -1.86 3.52
N ASP A 183 1.36 -0.95 2.81
CA ASP A 183 -0.08 -0.98 2.59
C ASP A 183 -0.46 -2.12 1.62
N LEU A 184 -1.51 -2.85 1.99
CA LEU A 184 -2.09 -3.93 1.18
C LEU A 184 -3.53 -3.63 0.76
N GLY A 185 -3.93 -2.34 0.78
CA GLY A 185 -5.29 -1.85 0.55
C GLY A 185 -6.04 -1.73 1.87
N CYS A 186 -5.80 -0.66 2.65
CA CYS A 186 -6.20 -0.64 4.05
C CYS A 186 -6.55 0.75 4.61
N ALA A 187 -7.17 0.70 5.79
CA ALA A 187 -7.31 1.85 6.69
C ALA A 187 -6.65 1.51 8.02
N TYR A 188 -5.78 2.37 8.51
CA TYR A 188 -5.02 2.13 9.73
C TYR A 188 -4.54 3.41 10.40
N THR A 189 -4.22 3.31 11.68
CA THR A 189 -3.52 4.31 12.46
C THR A 189 -2.12 3.81 12.79
N LEU A 190 -1.11 4.67 12.62
CA LEU A 190 0.26 4.38 13.00
C LEU A 190 0.78 5.51 13.89
N ASP A 191 1.18 5.13 15.10
CA ASP A 191 1.89 5.99 16.05
C ASP A 191 3.37 5.65 16.03
N ALA A 192 4.25 6.65 16.14
CA ALA A 192 5.67 6.45 16.33
C ALA A 192 6.26 7.56 17.22
N ASP A 193 7.17 7.21 18.13
CA ASP A 193 8.05 8.19 18.79
C ASP A 193 9.29 8.48 17.90
N ALA A 194 10.14 9.38 18.35
CA ALA A 194 11.34 9.78 17.61
C ALA A 194 12.35 8.63 17.46
N GLU A 195 12.35 7.66 18.36
CA GLU A 195 13.19 6.47 18.38
C GLU A 195 12.62 5.38 17.46
N GLY A 196 11.32 5.45 17.10
CA GLY A 196 10.62 4.49 16.25
C GLY A 196 9.81 3.46 17.03
N ASN A 197 9.68 3.57 18.37
CA ASN A 197 8.70 2.76 19.09
C ASN A 197 7.30 3.27 18.76
N GLY A 198 6.35 2.36 18.67
CA GLY A 198 5.00 2.78 18.32
C GLY A 198 4.00 1.65 18.24
N THR A 199 2.86 1.94 17.66
CA THR A 199 1.77 0.99 17.51
C THR A 199 1.06 1.19 16.18
N LEU A 200 0.85 0.10 15.46
CA LEU A 200 -0.04 0.03 14.30
C LEU A 200 -1.38 -0.57 14.74
N ALA A 201 -2.50 0.05 14.37
CA ALA A 201 -3.84 -0.50 14.50
C ALA A 201 -4.56 -0.43 13.15
N VAL A 202 -5.02 -1.57 12.64
CA VAL A 202 -5.68 -1.68 11.34
C VAL A 202 -7.19 -1.77 11.53
N THR A 203 -7.95 -0.92 10.85
CA THR A 203 -9.42 -0.91 10.90
C THR A 203 -10.06 -1.60 9.69
N PHE A 204 -9.36 -1.65 8.56
CA PHE A 204 -9.83 -2.32 7.33
C PHE A 204 -8.64 -2.82 6.51
N GLY A 205 -8.79 -3.96 5.84
CA GLY A 205 -7.75 -4.55 5.00
C GLY A 205 -6.59 -5.13 5.80
N ALA A 206 -5.37 -4.93 5.37
CA ALA A 206 -4.17 -5.43 6.05
C ALA A 206 -2.94 -4.55 5.79
N VAL A 207 -2.03 -4.51 6.76
CA VAL A 207 -0.70 -3.87 6.67
C VAL A 207 0.37 -4.89 6.99
N ALA A 208 1.46 -4.91 6.22
CA ALA A 208 2.65 -5.66 6.59
C ALA A 208 3.70 -4.70 7.19
N LEU A 209 4.13 -4.94 8.42
CA LEU A 209 5.26 -4.25 9.04
C LEU A 209 6.54 -5.02 8.73
N GLU A 210 7.47 -4.38 8.05
CA GLU A 210 8.72 -4.98 7.61
C GLU A 210 9.93 -4.31 8.27
N ALA A 211 10.83 -5.10 8.88
CA ALA A 211 12.15 -4.66 9.36
C ALA A 211 13.10 -5.84 9.54
N ASN A 212 14.36 -5.67 9.17
CA ASN A 212 15.45 -6.63 9.45
C ASN A 212 15.14 -8.09 9.03
N GLY A 213 14.38 -8.26 7.94
CA GLY A 213 13.95 -9.57 7.45
C GLY A 213 12.77 -10.18 8.22
N LEU A 214 12.23 -9.49 9.22
CA LEU A 214 10.99 -9.86 9.91
C LEU A 214 9.80 -9.19 9.20
N VAL A 215 8.69 -9.93 9.12
CA VAL A 215 7.42 -9.43 8.59
C VAL A 215 6.32 -9.77 9.58
N SER A 216 5.59 -8.75 10.02
CA SER A 216 4.37 -8.92 10.81
C SER A 216 3.17 -8.42 10.02
N THR A 217 2.32 -9.34 9.56
CA THR A 217 1.09 -9.00 8.84
C THR A 217 -0.04 -8.78 9.83
N VAL A 218 -0.64 -7.59 9.77
CA VAL A 218 -1.69 -7.13 10.67
C VAL A 218 -2.97 -6.95 9.87
N PRO A 219 -3.98 -7.83 10.02
CA PRO A 219 -5.27 -7.70 9.35
C PRO A 219 -6.19 -6.70 10.07
N ALA A 220 -7.39 -6.50 9.52
CA ALA A 220 -8.45 -5.70 10.16
C ALA A 220 -8.70 -6.12 11.62
N ASP A 221 -8.99 -5.17 12.50
CA ASP A 221 -9.08 -5.29 13.95
C ASP A 221 -7.76 -5.72 14.65
N GLY A 222 -6.69 -5.87 13.89
CA GLY A 222 -5.37 -6.22 14.40
C GLY A 222 -4.60 -5.02 14.91
N VAL A 223 -3.75 -5.30 15.91
CA VAL A 223 -2.81 -4.35 16.51
C VAL A 223 -1.43 -4.98 16.52
N CYS A 224 -0.39 -4.18 16.25
CA CYS A 224 0.99 -4.62 16.38
C CYS A 224 1.82 -3.52 17.01
N ARG A 225 2.54 -3.83 18.07
CA ARG A 225 3.53 -2.93 18.68
C ARG A 225 4.81 -2.95 17.87
N VAL A 226 5.50 -1.83 17.81
CA VAL A 226 6.80 -1.67 17.16
C VAL A 226 7.82 -1.28 18.22
N SER A 227 8.96 -1.91 18.22
CA SER A 227 10.11 -1.55 19.05
C SER A 227 11.25 -1.04 18.17
N ALA A 228 11.87 0.06 18.57
CA ALA A 228 13.03 0.63 17.89
C ALA A 228 14.19 -0.37 17.74
N ASP A 229 14.41 -1.19 18.78
CA ASP A 229 15.52 -2.13 18.83
C ASP A 229 15.22 -3.46 18.14
N ARG A 230 13.95 -3.88 18.11
CA ARG A 230 13.54 -5.24 17.73
C ARG A 230 12.66 -5.29 16.48
N GLY A 231 12.20 -4.12 16.01
CA GLY A 231 11.29 -4.02 14.87
C GLY A 231 9.85 -4.41 15.22
N PRO A 232 9.11 -5.05 14.28
CA PRO A 232 7.71 -5.36 14.48
C PRO A 232 7.50 -6.46 15.53
N GLY A 233 6.58 -6.21 16.44
CA GLY A 233 6.14 -7.15 17.47
C GLY A 233 5.24 -8.25 16.89
N THR A 234 4.64 -9.01 17.79
CA THR A 234 3.68 -10.05 17.47
C THR A 234 2.29 -9.44 17.30
N PRO A 235 1.62 -9.55 16.15
CA PRO A 235 0.27 -9.02 15.95
C PRO A 235 -0.74 -9.74 16.84
N TYR A 236 -1.74 -9.01 17.31
CA TYR A 236 -2.87 -9.52 18.07
C TYR A 236 -4.14 -8.75 17.73
N PHE A 237 -5.32 -9.30 18.03
CA PHE A 237 -6.58 -8.59 17.83
C PHE A 237 -6.89 -7.67 19.02
N ALA A 238 -7.42 -6.48 18.73
CA ALA A 238 -7.71 -5.45 19.73
C ALA A 238 -8.67 -5.93 20.85
N ASP A 239 -9.50 -6.94 20.58
CA ASP A 239 -10.42 -7.57 21.51
C ASP A 239 -9.83 -8.79 22.24
N CYS A 240 -8.51 -9.01 22.16
CA CYS A 240 -7.86 -10.11 22.87
C CYS A 240 -7.95 -9.92 24.39
N ARG A 241 -7.70 -11.01 25.12
CA ARG A 241 -7.65 -10.93 26.58
C ARG A 241 -6.45 -10.11 27.04
N PRO A 242 -6.60 -9.25 28.07
CA PRO A 242 -5.50 -8.43 28.57
C PRO A 242 -4.25 -9.20 28.97
N GLU A 243 -4.43 -10.45 29.46
CA GLU A 243 -3.32 -11.33 29.85
C GLU A 243 -2.52 -11.76 28.63
N LEU A 244 -3.20 -12.03 27.49
CA LEU A 244 -2.54 -12.36 26.23
C LEU A 244 -1.70 -11.17 25.74
N GLU A 245 -2.28 -9.97 25.72
CA GLU A 245 -1.57 -8.75 25.29
C GLU A 245 -0.32 -8.48 26.14
N ALA A 246 -0.45 -8.58 27.48
CA ALA A 246 0.66 -8.36 28.40
C ALA A 246 1.78 -9.38 28.21
N SER A 247 1.44 -10.67 28.05
CA SER A 247 2.40 -11.74 27.81
C SER A 247 3.08 -11.63 26.45
N LEU A 248 2.37 -11.19 25.39
CA LEU A 248 2.98 -10.90 24.10
C LEU A 248 3.99 -9.76 24.17
N ALA A 249 3.65 -8.69 24.93
CA ALA A 249 4.57 -7.60 25.14
C ALA A 249 5.87 -8.06 25.86
N ALA A 250 5.75 -8.96 26.83
CA ALA A 250 6.90 -9.55 27.52
C ALA A 250 7.75 -10.43 26.59
N ILE A 251 7.11 -11.29 25.78
CA ILE A 251 7.80 -12.13 24.78
C ILE A 251 8.54 -11.25 23.75
N ASP A 252 7.87 -10.23 23.20
CA ASP A 252 8.47 -9.30 22.25
C ASP A 252 9.60 -8.47 22.89
N ALA A 253 9.57 -8.26 24.21
CA ALA A 253 10.66 -7.68 24.99
C ALA A 253 11.81 -8.66 25.31
N GLY A 254 11.66 -9.95 24.96
CA GLY A 254 12.69 -10.99 25.12
C GLY A 254 12.52 -11.87 26.34
N ASP A 255 11.36 -11.84 26.98
CA ASP A 255 11.00 -12.87 27.96
C ASP A 255 10.59 -14.14 27.23
N HIS A 256 11.44 -15.16 27.31
CA HIS A 256 11.18 -16.49 26.74
C HIS A 256 10.83 -17.52 27.82
N GLY A 257 10.32 -17.05 28.97
CA GLY A 257 9.85 -17.92 30.06
C GLY A 257 8.71 -18.82 29.61
N HIS A 258 8.75 -20.09 30.09
CA HIS A 258 7.67 -21.04 29.77
C HIS A 258 6.31 -20.58 30.30
N ASP A 259 6.27 -19.94 31.49
CA ASP A 259 5.06 -19.46 32.12
C ASP A 259 4.39 -18.36 31.29
N THR A 260 5.18 -17.44 30.71
CA THR A 260 4.68 -16.36 29.84
C THR A 260 4.07 -16.90 28.56
N LEU A 261 4.69 -17.90 27.95
CA LEU A 261 4.13 -18.58 26.77
C LEU A 261 2.86 -19.35 27.11
N ASP A 262 2.79 -20.00 28.31
CA ASP A 262 1.61 -20.75 28.75
C ASP A 262 0.39 -19.85 28.83
N VAL A 263 0.53 -18.64 29.39
CA VAL A 263 -0.56 -17.67 29.44
C VAL A 263 -1.07 -17.34 28.03
N VAL A 264 -0.17 -17.13 27.04
CA VAL A 264 -0.57 -16.87 25.66
C VAL A 264 -1.32 -18.04 25.07
N LEU A 265 -0.80 -19.27 25.24
CA LEU A 265 -1.42 -20.47 24.68
C LEU A 265 -2.79 -20.74 25.28
N ASP A 266 -2.97 -20.57 26.60
CA ASP A 266 -4.23 -20.79 27.30
C ASP A 266 -5.27 -19.72 26.95
N ALA A 267 -4.85 -18.45 26.82
CA ALA A 267 -5.72 -17.34 26.49
C ALA A 267 -6.16 -17.32 25.03
N ALA A 268 -5.41 -17.94 24.11
CA ALA A 268 -5.64 -17.87 22.69
C ALA A 268 -6.97 -18.52 22.26
N ARG A 269 -7.73 -17.78 21.44
CA ARG A 269 -9.00 -18.17 20.80
C ARG A 269 -8.75 -18.59 19.34
N PRO A 270 -9.72 -19.18 18.62
CA PRO A 270 -9.54 -19.55 17.22
C PRO A 270 -9.03 -18.42 16.31
N ARG A 271 -9.53 -17.18 16.46
CA ARG A 271 -9.02 -16.03 15.69
C ARG A 271 -7.58 -15.66 16.06
N ASP A 272 -7.14 -15.93 17.28
CA ASP A 272 -5.78 -15.61 17.76
C ASP A 272 -4.72 -16.56 17.16
N THR A 273 -5.10 -17.47 16.25
CA THR A 273 -4.16 -18.24 15.42
C THR A 273 -3.25 -17.34 14.57
N LEU A 274 -3.67 -16.11 14.22
CA LEU A 274 -2.81 -15.07 13.68
C LEU A 274 -1.58 -14.83 14.59
N THR A 275 -1.82 -14.55 15.84
CA THR A 275 -0.80 -14.32 16.88
C THR A 275 0.12 -15.52 17.02
N LEU A 276 -0.47 -16.71 17.16
CA LEU A 276 0.29 -17.95 17.30
C LEU A 276 1.16 -18.24 16.06
N TRP A 277 0.66 -17.94 14.87
CA TRP A 277 1.43 -18.10 13.64
C TRP A 277 2.70 -17.23 13.64
N HIS A 278 2.60 -15.96 14.05
CA HIS A 278 3.75 -15.08 14.15
C HIS A 278 4.72 -15.52 15.26
N LEU A 279 4.21 -16.10 16.36
CA LEU A 279 5.05 -16.63 17.42
C LEU A 279 5.92 -17.82 16.99
N LEU A 280 5.51 -18.61 15.97
CA LEU A 280 6.35 -19.69 15.43
C LEU A 280 7.75 -19.21 15.03
N PHE A 281 7.90 -17.97 14.60
CA PHE A 281 9.16 -17.38 14.17
C PHE A 281 9.99 -16.75 15.30
N LYS A 282 9.35 -16.50 16.45
CA LYS A 282 9.95 -15.74 17.56
C LYS A 282 10.36 -16.59 18.75
N VAL A 283 9.82 -17.81 18.86
CA VAL A 283 10.14 -18.72 19.95
C VAL A 283 11.16 -19.78 19.54
N ASP A 284 11.83 -20.39 20.54
CA ASP A 284 12.73 -21.51 20.31
C ASP A 284 12.01 -22.77 19.78
N GLU A 285 12.78 -23.80 19.38
CA GLU A 285 12.23 -25.00 18.76
C GLU A 285 11.29 -25.80 19.69
N ALA A 286 11.60 -25.87 20.99
CA ALA A 286 10.77 -26.59 21.97
C ALA A 286 9.43 -25.87 22.16
N SER A 287 9.48 -24.57 22.36
CA SER A 287 8.31 -23.69 22.48
C SER A 287 7.47 -23.66 21.19
N ARG A 288 8.12 -23.71 20.01
CA ARG A 288 7.46 -23.80 18.71
C ARG A 288 6.58 -25.05 18.60
N GLY A 289 7.03 -26.16 19.14
CA GLY A 289 6.20 -27.38 19.22
C GLY A 289 4.88 -27.14 19.97
N ARG A 290 4.92 -26.43 21.09
CA ARG A 290 3.74 -26.11 21.91
C ARG A 290 2.79 -25.13 21.18
N VAL A 291 3.35 -24.11 20.53
CA VAL A 291 2.58 -23.19 19.68
C VAL A 291 1.89 -23.95 18.55
N PHE A 292 2.61 -24.85 17.86
CA PHE A 292 2.04 -25.69 16.81
C PHE A 292 0.85 -26.52 17.33
N GLU A 293 1.01 -27.25 18.45
CA GLU A 293 -0.07 -28.07 19.01
C GLU A 293 -1.31 -27.22 19.37
N ARG A 294 -1.09 -26.02 19.92
CA ARG A 294 -2.21 -25.11 20.21
C ARG A 294 -2.92 -24.62 18.94
N MET A 295 -2.18 -24.27 17.89
CA MET A 295 -2.75 -23.87 16.61
C MET A 295 -3.57 -25.01 15.98
N VAL A 296 -3.07 -26.25 16.03
CA VAL A 296 -3.82 -27.42 15.54
C VAL A 296 -5.10 -27.62 16.33
N ALA A 297 -5.07 -27.44 17.65
CA ALA A 297 -6.26 -27.57 18.50
C ALA A 297 -7.32 -26.50 18.19
N LEU A 298 -6.91 -25.29 17.78
CA LEU A 298 -7.82 -24.18 17.50
C LEU A 298 -8.37 -24.15 16.07
N SER A 299 -7.58 -24.54 15.08
CA SER A 299 -7.93 -24.40 13.65
C SER A 299 -7.83 -25.69 12.84
N GLY A 300 -7.33 -26.76 13.43
CA GLY A 300 -6.98 -27.99 12.70
C GLY A 300 -5.68 -27.85 11.90
N LEU A 301 -5.23 -28.97 11.35
CA LEU A 301 -4.05 -29.02 10.47
C LEU A 301 -4.51 -29.13 9.00
N PRO A 302 -4.16 -28.18 8.12
CA PRO A 302 -4.56 -28.23 6.72
C PRO A 302 -3.94 -29.42 5.98
N PRO A 303 -4.61 -30.00 4.97
CA PRO A 303 -4.06 -31.05 4.14
C PRO A 303 -2.70 -30.64 3.52
N GLY A 304 -1.72 -31.54 3.59
CA GLY A 304 -0.38 -31.31 3.03
C GLY A 304 0.57 -30.52 3.93
N VAL A 305 0.11 -29.95 5.04
CA VAL A 305 0.95 -29.35 6.07
C VAL A 305 1.38 -30.41 7.07
N THR A 306 2.68 -30.48 7.39
CA THR A 306 3.24 -31.46 8.32
C THR A 306 3.85 -30.78 9.54
N ARG A 307 3.78 -31.44 10.70
CA ARG A 307 4.38 -30.96 11.95
C ARG A 307 5.89 -30.66 11.76
N ASP A 308 6.64 -31.61 11.23
CA ASP A 308 8.07 -31.48 11.01
C ASP A 308 8.41 -30.29 10.10
N GLY A 309 7.65 -30.09 9.03
CA GLY A 309 7.85 -28.96 8.13
C GLY A 309 7.59 -27.62 8.80
N VAL A 310 6.57 -27.51 9.66
CA VAL A 310 6.28 -26.26 10.40
C VAL A 310 7.35 -26.01 11.46
N LEU A 311 7.76 -27.02 12.24
CA LEU A 311 8.81 -26.85 13.27
C LEU A 311 10.15 -26.43 12.68
N ARG A 312 10.46 -26.83 11.46
CA ARG A 312 11.64 -26.39 10.70
C ARG A 312 11.44 -25.10 9.93
N LEU A 313 10.30 -24.45 10.10
CA LEU A 313 9.91 -23.21 9.38
C LEU A 313 10.01 -23.35 7.85
N HIS A 314 9.59 -24.50 7.32
CA HIS A 314 9.64 -24.77 5.89
C HIS A 314 8.60 -23.90 5.15
N ALA A 315 9.04 -23.01 4.28
CA ALA A 315 8.22 -21.98 3.66
C ALA A 315 6.91 -22.53 3.06
N ARG A 316 6.96 -23.60 2.24
CA ARG A 316 5.77 -24.18 1.61
C ARG A 316 4.73 -24.66 2.64
N MET A 317 5.16 -25.17 3.80
CA MET A 317 4.25 -25.64 4.85
C MET A 317 3.60 -24.44 5.56
N LEU A 318 4.38 -23.41 5.81
CA LEU A 318 3.93 -22.17 6.42
C LEU A 318 2.95 -21.42 5.50
N ASP A 319 3.27 -21.27 4.21
CA ASP A 319 2.39 -20.65 3.21
C ASP A 319 1.07 -21.40 3.07
N GLY A 320 1.12 -22.76 3.06
CA GLY A 320 -0.07 -23.59 3.02
C GLY A 320 -0.97 -23.42 4.23
N TRP A 321 -0.40 -23.26 5.43
CA TRP A 321 -1.17 -23.01 6.63
C TRP A 321 -1.70 -21.59 6.70
N TRP A 322 -0.87 -20.60 6.37
CA TRP A 322 -1.27 -19.19 6.27
C TRP A 322 -2.52 -19.04 5.40
N SER A 323 -2.50 -19.57 4.18
CA SER A 323 -3.63 -19.49 3.24
C SER A 323 -4.92 -20.15 3.78
N ALA A 324 -4.82 -21.09 4.70
CA ALA A 324 -5.98 -21.68 5.38
C ALA A 324 -6.50 -20.78 6.51
N LEU A 325 -5.59 -20.18 7.30
CA LEU A 325 -5.89 -19.34 8.45
C LEU A 325 -6.44 -17.96 8.02
N GLU A 326 -5.88 -17.35 6.97
CA GLU A 326 -6.27 -16.03 6.47
C GLU A 326 -7.77 -15.91 6.19
N ARG A 327 -8.43 -17.00 5.86
CA ARG A 327 -9.89 -17.04 5.64
C ARG A 327 -10.71 -17.06 6.93
N SER A 328 -10.09 -17.17 8.07
CA SER A 328 -10.76 -17.27 9.39
C SER A 328 -10.64 -16.02 10.25
N TRP A 329 -9.91 -15.03 9.78
CA TRP A 329 -9.68 -13.74 10.43
C TRP A 329 -10.58 -12.63 9.93
#